data_a7eb1a3f7932407f2a7366551397c9f9
#
_entry.id   a7eb1a3f7932407f2a7366551397c9f9
#
_cell.length_a   1.000
_cell.length_b   1.000
_cell.length_c   1.000
_cell.angle_alpha   90.00
_cell.angle_beta   90.00
_cell.angle_gamma   90.00
#
_symmetry.space_group_name_H-M   'P 1'
#
loop_
_entity.id
_entity.type
_entity.pdbx_description
1 polymer ?
#
loop_
_entity_poly.entity_id
_entity_poly.type
_entity_poly.pdbx_seq_one_letter_code
_entity_poly.pdbx_strand_id
1 'polypeptide(L)'
;MERPNHALCQLTASLRGQDEEKLRQVLELLFFAYRDFTGEADAVLADFGFGRAHHRAIYFIGRNPNISVSDLLGILKITKQSLSRVLTQLIDEGYVRQETDSTDR
;
A
#
# COMPACT_ATOMS: atom_id res chain seq x y z
N MET A 1 1.79 24.19 -4.13
CA MET A 1 2.54 22.97 -3.84
C MET A 1 2.51 22.65 -2.37
N GLU A 2 2.28 21.41 -2.04
CA GLU A 2 2.16 21.02 -0.67
C GLU A 2 3.49 20.89 0.01
N ARG A 3 3.49 21.14 1.31
CA ARG A 3 4.69 20.91 2.08
C ARG A 3 4.99 19.43 2.20
N PRO A 4 6.26 19.06 2.20
CA PRO A 4 6.60 17.68 2.50
C PRO A 4 6.17 17.36 3.93
N ASN A 5 5.93 16.10 4.19
CA ASN A 5 5.56 15.72 5.54
C ASN A 5 6.76 15.87 6.47
N HIS A 6 6.47 15.80 7.76
CA HIS A 6 7.48 16.06 8.78
C HIS A 6 8.68 15.11 8.69
N ALA A 7 8.42 13.84 8.44
CA ALA A 7 9.49 12.85 8.35
C ALA A 7 10.43 13.13 7.19
N LEU A 8 9.88 13.53 6.06
CA LEU A 8 10.69 13.86 4.90
C LEU A 8 11.54 15.10 5.15
N CYS A 9 10.99 16.10 5.81
CA CYS A 9 11.75 17.29 6.16
C CYS A 9 12.90 16.95 7.08
N GLN A 10 12.68 16.07 8.06
CA GLN A 10 13.71 15.67 8.98
C GLN A 10 14.82 14.89 8.28
N LEU A 11 14.45 14.01 7.37
CA LEU A 11 15.44 13.25 6.61
C LEU A 11 16.31 14.19 5.81
N THR A 12 15.72 15.14 5.14
CA THR A 12 16.46 16.13 4.35
C THR A 12 17.41 16.94 5.23
N ALA A 13 16.94 17.35 6.40
CA ALA A 13 17.76 18.13 7.32
C ALA A 13 18.93 17.30 7.84
N SER A 14 18.70 16.02 8.15
CA SER A 14 19.75 15.14 8.65
C SER A 14 20.87 14.95 7.66
N LEU A 15 20.55 15.00 6.38
CA LEU A 15 21.51 14.77 5.32
C LEU A 15 22.05 16.06 4.73
N ARG A 16 21.80 17.17 5.40
CA ARG A 16 22.16 18.48 4.84
C ARG A 16 23.65 18.61 4.55
N GLY A 17 24.53 17.97 5.29
CA GLY A 17 25.94 18.02 5.03
C GLY A 17 26.39 17.25 3.81
N GLN A 18 25.48 16.50 3.21
CA GLN A 18 25.75 15.71 2.02
C GLN A 18 25.52 16.54 0.78
N ASP A 19 25.79 15.95 -0.38
CA ASP A 19 25.50 16.59 -1.64
C ASP A 19 23.97 16.64 -1.82
N GLU A 20 23.42 17.83 -1.74
CA GLU A 20 21.98 18.02 -1.84
C GLU A 20 21.43 17.57 -3.18
N GLU A 21 22.21 17.76 -4.24
CA GLU A 21 21.76 17.33 -5.55
C GLU A 21 21.63 15.81 -5.64
N LYS A 22 22.60 15.10 -5.06
CA LYS A 22 22.52 13.64 -5.03
C LYS A 22 21.32 13.17 -4.24
N LEU A 23 21.03 13.85 -3.13
CA LEU A 23 19.86 13.51 -2.33
C LEU A 23 18.58 13.70 -3.14
N ARG A 24 18.47 14.80 -3.84
CA ARG A 24 17.30 15.05 -4.68
C ARG A 24 17.15 13.98 -5.75
N GLN A 25 18.27 13.59 -6.37
CA GLN A 25 18.24 12.55 -7.38
C GLN A 25 17.74 11.22 -6.82
N VAL A 26 18.20 10.87 -5.61
CA VAL A 26 17.75 9.65 -4.97
C VAL A 26 16.25 9.69 -4.71
N LEU A 27 15.76 10.82 -4.18
CA LEU A 27 14.35 10.97 -3.90
C LEU A 27 13.51 10.88 -5.16
N GLU A 28 13.99 11.50 -6.23
CA GLU A 28 13.29 11.45 -7.51
C GLU A 28 13.27 10.05 -8.08
N LEU A 29 14.39 9.34 -7.98
CA LEU A 29 14.45 7.96 -8.46
C LEU A 29 13.48 7.07 -7.71
N LEU A 30 13.38 7.26 -6.39
CA LEU A 30 12.42 6.51 -5.60
C LEU A 30 11.00 6.82 -6.03
N PHE A 31 10.72 8.08 -6.27
CA PHE A 31 9.40 8.48 -6.71
C PHE A 31 9.05 7.86 -8.06
N PHE A 32 9.96 7.97 -9.01
CA PHE A 32 9.69 7.45 -10.35
C PHE A 32 9.61 5.93 -10.37
N ALA A 33 10.49 5.28 -9.61
CA ALA A 33 10.46 3.82 -9.52
C ALA A 33 9.14 3.35 -8.92
N TYR A 34 8.70 4.00 -7.87
CA TYR A 34 7.44 3.64 -7.22
C TYR A 34 6.27 3.89 -8.16
N ARG A 35 6.27 5.03 -8.84
CA ARG A 35 5.21 5.36 -9.78
C ARG A 35 5.12 4.33 -10.89
N ASP A 36 6.26 3.99 -11.48
CA ASP A 36 6.27 3.04 -12.60
C ASP A 36 5.90 1.65 -12.14
N PHE A 37 6.40 1.24 -10.98
CA PHE A 37 6.10 -0.07 -10.42
C PHE A 37 4.60 -0.21 -10.15
N THR A 38 4.02 0.77 -9.45
CA THR A 38 2.61 0.70 -9.12
C THR A 38 1.73 0.93 -10.33
N GLY A 39 2.21 1.70 -11.30
CA GLY A 39 1.46 1.97 -12.50
C GLY A 39 1.20 0.73 -13.33
N GLU A 40 2.20 -0.13 -13.46
CA GLU A 40 2.01 -1.38 -14.20
C GLU A 40 1.02 -2.29 -13.49
N ALA A 41 1.17 -2.43 -12.17
CA ALA A 41 0.24 -3.24 -11.40
C ALA A 41 -1.16 -2.66 -11.45
N ASP A 42 -1.28 -1.34 -11.35
CA ASP A 42 -2.57 -0.69 -11.40
C ASP A 42 -3.25 -0.91 -12.75
N ALA A 43 -2.48 -0.87 -13.84
CA ALA A 43 -3.03 -1.07 -15.17
C ALA A 43 -3.57 -2.49 -15.34
N VAL A 44 -2.84 -3.48 -14.85
CA VAL A 44 -3.29 -4.87 -14.93
C VAL A 44 -4.55 -5.04 -14.09
N LEU A 45 -4.56 -4.51 -12.88
CA LEU A 45 -5.69 -4.68 -11.98
C LEU A 45 -6.92 -3.93 -12.45
N ALA A 46 -6.73 -2.84 -13.17
CA ALA A 46 -7.86 -2.07 -13.68
C ALA A 46 -8.72 -2.90 -14.61
N ASP A 47 -8.11 -3.84 -15.33
CA ASP A 47 -8.87 -4.73 -16.21
C ASP A 47 -9.83 -5.62 -15.42
N PHE A 48 -9.57 -5.81 -14.14
CA PHE A 48 -10.44 -6.59 -13.26
C PHE A 48 -11.32 -5.70 -12.38
N GLY A 49 -11.26 -4.38 -12.60
CA GLY A 49 -12.03 -3.45 -11.79
C GLY A 49 -11.42 -3.18 -10.43
N PHE A 50 -10.14 -3.45 -10.29
CA PHE A 50 -9.45 -3.30 -9.01
C PHE A 50 -8.54 -2.08 -9.02
N GLY A 51 -8.21 -1.60 -7.85
CA GLY A 51 -7.30 -0.48 -7.70
C GLY A 51 -6.15 -0.82 -6.78
N ARG A 52 -5.48 0.21 -6.33
CA ARG A 52 -4.27 0.07 -5.54
C ARG A 52 -4.51 -0.63 -4.21
N ALA A 53 -5.63 -0.32 -3.56
CA ALA A 53 -5.96 -0.96 -2.29
C ALA A 53 -6.19 -2.46 -2.47
N HIS A 54 -6.79 -2.84 -3.58
CA HIS A 54 -6.99 -4.27 -3.88
C HIS A 54 -5.65 -4.97 -4.06
N HIS A 55 -4.73 -4.33 -4.78
CA HIS A 55 -3.41 -4.89 -5.00
C HIS A 55 -2.68 -5.12 -3.68
N ARG A 56 -2.70 -4.13 -2.80
CA ARG A 56 -2.03 -4.26 -1.52
C ARG A 56 -2.65 -5.34 -0.65
N ALA A 57 -3.97 -5.39 -0.64
CA ALA A 57 -4.66 -6.41 0.14
C ALA A 57 -4.28 -7.82 -0.34
N ILE A 58 -4.34 -8.04 -1.66
CA ILE A 58 -3.99 -9.33 -2.22
C ILE A 58 -2.56 -9.70 -1.87
N TYR A 59 -1.65 -8.75 -2.01
CA TYR A 59 -0.24 -9.00 -1.75
C TYR A 59 -0.02 -9.46 -0.31
N PHE A 60 -0.56 -8.70 0.65
CA PHE A 60 -0.29 -9.02 2.05
C PHE A 60 -1.03 -10.25 2.53
N ILE A 61 -2.21 -10.52 1.98
CA ILE A 61 -2.90 -11.76 2.29
C ILE A 61 -2.11 -12.95 1.76
N GLY A 62 -1.57 -12.83 0.56
CA GLY A 62 -0.76 -13.89 -0.01
C GLY A 62 0.51 -14.16 0.76
N ARG A 63 1.14 -13.10 1.27
CA ARG A 63 2.35 -13.23 2.06
C ARG A 63 2.09 -13.75 3.47
N ASN A 64 0.91 -13.53 3.97
CA ASN A 64 0.55 -13.89 5.34
C ASN A 64 -0.78 -14.63 5.36
N PRO A 65 -0.79 -15.89 4.95
CA PRO A 65 -2.04 -16.66 4.97
C PRO A 65 -2.62 -16.65 6.38
N ASN A 66 -3.92 -16.55 6.47
CA ASN A 66 -4.63 -16.47 7.75
C ASN A 66 -4.42 -15.19 8.52
N ILE A 67 -3.96 -14.13 7.84
CA ILE A 67 -3.85 -12.83 8.49
C ILE A 67 -5.23 -12.37 8.91
N SER A 68 -5.33 -11.76 10.09
CA SER A 68 -6.60 -11.24 10.56
C SER A 68 -6.93 -9.93 9.86
N VAL A 69 -8.21 -9.59 9.81
CA VAL A 69 -8.64 -8.31 9.24
C VAL A 69 -8.01 -7.17 10.01
N SER A 70 -7.90 -7.34 11.33
CA SER A 70 -7.31 -6.32 12.18
C SER A 70 -5.85 -6.06 11.83
N ASP A 71 -5.08 -7.12 11.63
CA ASP A 71 -3.67 -6.98 11.28
C ASP A 71 -3.51 -6.38 9.88
N LEU A 72 -4.35 -6.81 8.97
CA LEU A 72 -4.31 -6.26 7.61
C LEU A 72 -4.61 -4.77 7.62
N LEU A 73 -5.59 -4.37 8.41
CA LEU A 73 -5.93 -2.96 8.55
C LEU A 73 -4.75 -2.16 9.07
N GLY A 74 -4.03 -2.72 10.05
CA GLY A 74 -2.85 -2.06 10.59
C GLY A 74 -1.75 -1.88 9.57
N ILE A 75 -1.57 -2.85 8.69
CA ILE A 75 -0.54 -2.77 7.66
C ILE A 75 -0.91 -1.74 6.61
N LEU A 76 -2.14 -1.79 6.12
CA LEU A 76 -2.55 -0.96 5.00
C LEU A 76 -2.83 0.48 5.39
N LYS A 77 -3.17 0.71 6.64
CA LYS A 77 -3.44 2.06 7.17
C LYS A 77 -4.50 2.79 6.35
N ILE A 78 -5.56 2.09 6.04
CA ILE A 78 -6.73 2.68 5.38
C ILE A 78 -7.90 2.57 6.35
N THR A 79 -9.02 3.18 5.99
CA THR A 79 -10.17 3.14 6.86
C THR A 79 -10.78 1.75 6.86
N LYS A 80 -11.46 1.44 7.95
CA LYS A 80 -12.16 0.19 8.07
C LYS A 80 -13.19 0.01 6.96
N GLN A 81 -13.87 1.09 6.62
CA GLN A 81 -14.85 1.07 5.54
C GLN A 81 -14.21 0.74 4.19
N SER A 82 -13.06 1.36 3.92
CA SER A 82 -12.37 1.10 2.66
C SER A 82 -11.92 -0.35 2.57
N LEU A 83 -11.36 -0.87 3.65
CA LEU A 83 -10.91 -2.26 3.64
C LEU A 83 -12.09 -3.21 3.50
N SER A 84 -13.19 -2.93 4.20
CA SER A 84 -14.38 -3.77 4.10
C SER A 84 -14.87 -3.86 2.66
N ARG A 85 -14.89 -2.74 1.96
CA ARG A 85 -15.33 -2.70 0.57
C ARG A 85 -14.40 -3.49 -0.32
N VAL A 86 -13.10 -3.32 -0.13
CA VAL A 86 -12.09 -4.04 -0.91
C VAL A 86 -12.22 -5.55 -0.67
N LEU A 87 -12.30 -5.96 0.59
CA LEU A 87 -12.41 -7.38 0.92
C LEU A 87 -13.69 -8.00 0.39
N THR A 88 -14.80 -7.28 0.49
CA THR A 88 -16.06 -7.79 -0.04
C THR A 88 -15.93 -8.08 -1.52
N GLN A 89 -15.34 -7.16 -2.26
CA GLN A 89 -15.18 -7.36 -3.69
C GLN A 89 -14.25 -8.53 -3.99
N LEU A 90 -13.14 -8.64 -3.26
CA LEU A 90 -12.20 -9.73 -3.50
C LEU A 90 -12.80 -11.08 -3.15
N ILE A 91 -13.61 -11.14 -2.11
CA ILE A 91 -14.28 -12.36 -1.72
C ILE A 91 -15.35 -12.74 -2.73
N ASP A 92 -16.16 -11.77 -3.14
CA ASP A 92 -17.24 -12.02 -4.08
C ASP A 92 -16.72 -12.54 -5.41
N GLU A 93 -15.54 -12.11 -5.81
CA GLU A 93 -14.98 -12.53 -7.09
C GLU A 93 -14.05 -13.72 -6.95
N GLY A 94 -13.93 -14.27 -5.75
CA GLY A 94 -13.22 -15.52 -5.56
C GLY A 94 -11.72 -15.41 -5.40
N TYR A 95 -11.18 -14.22 -5.23
CA TYR A 95 -9.74 -14.06 -5.10
C TYR A 95 -9.24 -14.33 -3.69
N VAL A 96 -10.07 -14.08 -2.68
CA VAL A 96 -9.71 -14.39 -1.30
C VAL A 96 -10.89 -15.05 -0.64
N ARG A 97 -10.61 -15.73 0.46
CA ARG A 97 -11.61 -16.43 1.24
C ARG A 97 -11.47 -15.98 2.69
N GLN A 98 -12.59 -15.78 3.33
CA GLN A 98 -12.58 -15.36 4.72
C GLN A 98 -13.16 -16.48 5.57
N GLU A 99 -12.42 -16.83 6.63
CA GLU A 99 -12.88 -17.83 7.59
C GLU A 99 -13.08 -17.13 8.92
N THR A 100 -14.16 -17.48 9.57
CA THR A 100 -14.46 -16.87 10.86
C THR A 100 -14.02 -17.81 11.96
N ASP A 101 -13.14 -17.28 12.81
CA ASP A 101 -12.71 -18.00 14.00
C ASP A 101 -13.67 -17.63 15.13
N SER A 102 -13.99 -18.59 15.97
CA SER A 102 -14.86 -18.33 17.09
C SER A 102 -14.24 -17.34 18.08
N THR A 103 -12.93 -17.21 18.09
CA THR A 103 -12.24 -16.33 19.01
C THR A 103 -11.75 -15.04 18.35
N ASP A 104 -11.81 -14.95 17.04
CA ASP A 104 -11.27 -13.81 16.29
C ASP A 104 -12.33 -13.29 15.34
N ARG A 105 -12.60 -12.02 15.46
CA ARG A 105 -13.65 -11.42 14.65
C ARG A 105 -13.10 -10.28 13.82
#